data_1f1d149b5af5ee7c9be51e5a4119b19a
#
_entry.id   1f1d149b5af5ee7c9be51e5a4119b19a
#
_cell.length_a   1.000
_cell.length_b   1.000
_cell.length_c   1.000
_cell.angle_alpha   90.00
_cell.angle_beta   90.00
_cell.angle_gamma   90.00
#
_symmetry.space_group_name_H-M   'P 1'
#
loop_
_entity.id
_entity.type
_entity.pdbx_description
1 polymer ?
#
loop_
_entity_poly.entity_id
_entity_poly.type
_entity_poly.pdbx_seq_one_letter_code
_entity_poly.pdbx_strand_id
1 'polypeptide(L)'
;MPSSGNPTDVQKMHELKLEVPRLPASVVYRARLISALGAVDTSRLMLLAAPAGFGKTTLLSQWREHLRQAGEHVGWLTLDESDADVRRFMIGIIRSLEKAGVDMGPLSAQAERGLSEVTVDGVIREVQSRLDLANGPVTLILDDYHRTASPALNALLSRWIPLLPQGTRFLMSTRRRPDIGLHQLLSTGQAIEITGDMLRFNALESREVLDVGLNEIERDVLAERTEGWPVALQLARVITL
;
A
#
# COMPACT_ATOMS: atom_id res chain seq x y z
N MET A 1 33.72 -7.36 -7.10
CA MET A 1 33.00 -7.32 -8.37
C MET A 1 31.57 -7.64 -8.07
N PRO A 2 30.59 -6.71 -8.12
CA PRO A 2 29.18 -7.07 -7.99
C PRO A 2 28.76 -7.77 -9.30
N SER A 3 28.17 -8.95 -9.20
CA SER A 3 27.64 -9.74 -10.29
C SER A 3 26.58 -8.94 -11.05
N SER A 4 26.83 -8.69 -12.33
CA SER A 4 25.85 -8.15 -13.29
C SER A 4 24.68 -9.17 -13.39
N GLY A 5 23.60 -8.91 -12.65
CA GLY A 5 22.37 -9.68 -12.80
C GLY A 5 21.89 -9.63 -14.25
N ASN A 6 21.44 -10.77 -14.77
CA ASN A 6 20.89 -10.91 -16.11
C ASN A 6 19.73 -9.89 -16.28
N PRO A 7 19.67 -9.11 -17.38
CA PRO A 7 18.58 -8.17 -17.63
C PRO A 7 17.17 -8.76 -17.48
N THR A 8 17.02 -10.03 -17.82
CA THR A 8 15.75 -10.78 -17.64
C THR A 8 15.37 -10.99 -16.17
N ASP A 9 16.34 -11.16 -15.27
CA ASP A 9 16.07 -11.33 -13.82
C ASP A 9 15.68 -10.02 -13.17
N VAL A 10 16.26 -8.90 -13.58
CA VAL A 10 15.91 -7.56 -13.10
C VAL A 10 14.48 -7.22 -13.53
N GLN A 11 14.10 -7.49 -14.77
CA GLN A 11 12.75 -7.25 -15.27
C GLN A 11 11.71 -8.10 -14.56
N LYS A 12 11.99 -9.39 -14.35
CA LYS A 12 11.13 -10.31 -13.60
C LYS A 12 10.95 -9.88 -12.14
N MET A 13 12.00 -9.38 -11.51
CA MET A 13 11.95 -8.88 -10.13
C MET A 13 11.09 -7.61 -10.04
N HIS A 14 11.14 -6.72 -11.04
CA HIS A 14 10.24 -5.57 -11.13
C HIS A 14 8.77 -5.97 -11.31
N GLU A 15 8.49 -6.98 -12.12
CA GLU A 15 7.12 -7.49 -12.30
C GLU A 15 6.52 -8.04 -11.01
N LEU A 16 7.32 -8.77 -10.20
CA LEU A 16 6.87 -9.31 -8.91
C LEU A 16 6.46 -8.22 -7.91
N LYS A 17 7.08 -7.05 -7.96
CA LYS A 17 6.70 -5.90 -7.09
C LYS A 17 5.31 -5.33 -7.43
N LEU A 18 4.84 -5.54 -8.65
CA LEU A 18 3.54 -5.10 -9.13
C LEU A 18 2.44 -6.14 -8.89
N GLU A 19 2.80 -7.31 -8.35
CA GLU A 19 1.83 -8.34 -8.00
C GLU A 19 1.30 -8.14 -6.59
N VAL A 20 0.00 -8.33 -6.44
CA VAL A 20 -0.64 -8.29 -5.12
C VAL A 20 -0.33 -9.61 -4.40
N PRO A 21 0.15 -9.55 -3.15
CA PRO A 21 0.39 -10.77 -2.38
C PRO A 21 -0.86 -11.64 -2.28
N ARG A 22 -0.70 -12.94 -2.50
CA ARG A 22 -1.80 -13.90 -2.32
C ARG A 22 -2.15 -13.99 -0.85
N LEU A 23 -3.41 -13.75 -0.53
CA LEU A 23 -3.92 -13.93 0.82
C LEU A 23 -4.24 -15.41 1.07
N PRO A 24 -3.95 -15.93 2.28
CA PRO A 24 -4.44 -17.25 2.70
C PRO A 24 -5.98 -17.30 2.68
N ALA A 25 -6.54 -18.47 2.40
CA ALA A 25 -8.01 -18.66 2.38
C ALA A 25 -8.69 -18.35 3.74
N SER A 26 -7.91 -18.38 4.81
CA SER A 26 -8.39 -18.18 6.18
C SER A 26 -8.25 -16.75 6.69
N VAL A 27 -8.16 -15.78 5.80
CA VAL A 27 -8.02 -14.36 6.19
C VAL A 27 -9.38 -13.79 6.56
N VAL A 28 -9.49 -13.23 7.77
CA VAL A 28 -10.68 -12.49 8.21
C VAL A 28 -10.86 -11.22 7.39
N TYR A 29 -12.06 -11.00 6.89
CA TYR A 29 -12.41 -9.79 6.16
C TYR A 29 -12.61 -8.62 7.10
N ARG A 30 -11.89 -7.53 6.86
CA ARG A 30 -11.83 -6.35 7.73
C ARG A 30 -12.92 -5.32 7.38
N ALA A 31 -14.20 -5.76 7.35
CA ALA A 31 -15.34 -4.93 6.94
C ALA A 31 -15.39 -3.58 7.65
N ARG A 32 -15.13 -3.55 8.96
CA ARG A 32 -15.11 -2.34 9.78
C ARG A 32 -14.10 -1.30 9.26
N LEU A 33 -12.88 -1.76 8.92
CA LEU A 33 -11.83 -0.86 8.42
C LEU A 33 -12.11 -0.44 6.98
N ILE A 34 -12.60 -1.35 6.16
CA ILE A 34 -12.96 -1.06 4.77
C ILE A 34 -14.08 -0.01 4.72
N SER A 35 -15.13 -0.15 5.53
CA SER A 35 -16.20 0.84 5.62
C SER A 35 -15.70 2.21 6.12
N ALA A 36 -14.82 2.22 7.14
CA ALA A 36 -14.26 3.47 7.66
C ALA A 36 -13.40 4.20 6.62
N LEU A 37 -12.64 3.45 5.81
CA LEU A 37 -11.82 4.01 4.73
C LEU A 37 -12.67 4.54 3.58
N GLY A 38 -13.78 3.86 3.22
CA GLY A 38 -14.69 4.27 2.15
C GLY A 38 -15.49 5.53 2.47
N ALA A 39 -15.65 5.86 3.75
CA ALA A 39 -16.37 7.06 4.16
C ALA A 39 -15.58 8.37 3.92
N VAL A 40 -14.30 8.31 3.54
CA VAL A 40 -13.42 9.48 3.40
C VAL A 40 -12.90 9.59 1.98
N ASP A 41 -13.73 10.13 1.12
CA ASP A 41 -13.50 10.21 -0.33
C ASP A 41 -12.52 11.33 -0.77
N THR A 42 -12.18 12.26 0.14
CA THR A 42 -11.40 13.46 -0.22
C THR A 42 -9.92 13.39 0.13
N SER A 43 -9.46 12.35 0.82
CA SER A 43 -8.07 12.26 1.24
C SER A 43 -7.15 11.84 0.09
N ARG A 44 -6.01 12.52 -0.04
CA ARG A 44 -4.94 12.23 -1.00
C ARG A 44 -3.96 11.17 -0.52
N LEU A 45 -3.94 10.94 0.79
CA LEU A 45 -3.08 9.92 1.42
C LEU A 45 -3.86 9.16 2.48
N MET A 46 -3.82 7.83 2.41
CA MET A 46 -4.19 6.95 3.50
C MET A 46 -2.95 6.21 3.97
N LEU A 47 -2.54 6.44 5.21
CA LEU A 47 -1.33 5.89 5.79
C LEU A 47 -1.66 4.80 6.81
N LEU A 48 -1.20 3.58 6.58
CA LEU A 48 -1.25 2.48 7.53
C LEU A 48 0.10 2.40 8.26
N ALA A 49 0.18 3.00 9.45
CA ALA A 49 1.40 3.04 10.24
C ALA A 49 1.31 2.10 11.45
N ALA A 50 1.96 0.93 11.36
CA ALA A 50 1.97 -0.07 12.42
C ALA A 50 3.18 -1.00 12.31
N PRO A 51 3.64 -1.61 13.42
CA PRO A 51 4.70 -2.62 13.41
C PRO A 51 4.41 -3.80 12.49
N ALA A 52 5.36 -4.73 12.36
CA ALA A 52 5.15 -5.99 11.65
C ALA A 52 4.04 -6.82 12.30
N GLY A 53 3.33 -7.64 11.51
CA GLY A 53 2.32 -8.54 12.03
C GLY A 53 0.94 -7.93 12.32
N PHE A 54 0.71 -6.64 12.02
CA PHE A 54 -0.58 -5.97 12.19
C PHE A 54 -1.54 -6.11 11.00
N GLY A 55 -1.18 -6.88 9.98
CA GLY A 55 -2.06 -7.15 8.83
C GLY A 55 -2.21 -6.00 7.84
N LYS A 56 -1.23 -5.07 7.75
CA LYS A 56 -1.27 -3.92 6.82
C LYS A 56 -1.44 -4.35 5.36
N THR A 57 -0.56 -5.23 4.87
CA THR A 57 -0.61 -5.77 3.50
C THR A 57 -1.91 -6.51 3.23
N THR A 58 -2.41 -7.25 4.22
CA THR A 58 -3.71 -7.95 4.14
C THR A 58 -4.86 -6.96 3.96
N LEU A 59 -4.90 -5.91 4.77
CA LEU A 59 -5.94 -4.87 4.65
C LEU A 59 -5.84 -4.14 3.31
N LEU A 60 -4.63 -3.78 2.85
CA LEU A 60 -4.43 -3.17 1.53
C LEU A 60 -4.92 -4.06 0.39
N SER A 61 -4.69 -5.39 0.48
CA SER A 61 -5.14 -6.33 -0.53
C SER A 61 -6.68 -6.44 -0.56
N GLN A 62 -7.34 -6.49 0.61
CA GLN A 62 -8.79 -6.47 0.71
C GLN A 62 -9.38 -5.13 0.21
N TRP A 63 -8.74 -4.02 0.58
CA TRP A 63 -9.15 -2.70 0.13
C TRP A 63 -9.03 -2.55 -1.38
N ARG A 64 -7.92 -3.01 -1.96
CA ARG A 64 -7.72 -3.01 -3.41
C ARG A 64 -8.87 -3.72 -4.13
N GLU A 65 -9.26 -4.87 -3.64
CA GLU A 65 -10.35 -5.64 -4.26
C GLU A 65 -11.68 -4.88 -4.18
N HIS A 66 -11.96 -4.26 -3.04
CA HIS A 66 -13.14 -3.41 -2.85
C HIS A 66 -13.17 -2.23 -3.84
N LEU A 67 -12.05 -1.51 -4.01
CA LEU A 67 -11.93 -0.38 -4.93
C LEU A 67 -12.09 -0.82 -6.39
N ARG A 68 -11.50 -1.96 -6.78
CA ARG A 68 -11.66 -2.51 -8.13
C ARG A 68 -13.10 -2.89 -8.44
N GLN A 69 -13.82 -3.45 -7.48
CA GLN A 69 -15.24 -3.74 -7.63
C GLN A 69 -16.09 -2.47 -7.77
N ALA A 70 -15.63 -1.35 -7.20
CA ALA A 70 -16.22 -0.03 -7.40
C ALA A 70 -15.83 0.62 -8.74
N GLY A 71 -15.00 -0.02 -9.56
CA GLY A 71 -14.59 0.47 -10.89
C GLY A 71 -13.38 1.41 -10.87
N GLU A 72 -12.63 1.50 -9.77
CA GLU A 72 -11.43 2.33 -9.69
C GLU A 72 -10.22 1.68 -10.38
N HIS A 73 -9.33 2.51 -10.91
CA HIS A 73 -7.99 2.10 -11.33
C HIS A 73 -7.10 1.93 -10.10
N VAL A 74 -6.67 0.70 -9.81
CA VAL A 74 -5.87 0.44 -8.59
C VAL A 74 -4.53 -0.16 -8.95
N GLY A 75 -3.48 0.66 -8.84
CA GLY A 75 -2.08 0.24 -8.97
C GLY A 75 -1.54 -0.32 -7.66
N TRP A 76 -0.61 -1.28 -7.77
CA TRP A 76 0.09 -1.88 -6.63
C TRP A 76 1.59 -1.85 -6.84
N LEU A 77 2.33 -1.37 -5.86
CA LEU A 77 3.79 -1.40 -5.83
C LEU A 77 4.28 -1.82 -4.43
N THR A 78 4.85 -3.01 -4.33
CA THR A 78 5.59 -3.45 -3.14
C THR A 78 7.00 -2.90 -3.21
N LEU A 79 7.40 -2.13 -2.21
CA LEU A 79 8.66 -1.41 -2.18
C LEU A 79 9.76 -2.20 -1.45
N ASP A 80 10.97 -2.10 -1.94
CA ASP A 80 12.17 -2.61 -1.28
C ASP A 80 13.31 -1.58 -1.29
N GLU A 81 14.48 -1.95 -0.79
CA GLU A 81 15.63 -1.05 -0.65
C GLU A 81 16.15 -0.50 -1.98
N SER A 82 15.92 -1.23 -3.09
CA SER A 82 16.34 -0.76 -4.42
C SER A 82 15.52 0.44 -4.92
N ASP A 83 14.30 0.62 -4.39
CA ASP A 83 13.41 1.73 -4.73
C ASP A 83 13.74 3.01 -3.92
N ALA A 84 14.80 3.02 -3.10
CA ALA A 84 15.31 4.24 -2.47
C ALA A 84 15.87 5.25 -3.49
N ASP A 85 16.23 4.79 -4.70
CA ASP A 85 16.52 5.62 -5.84
C ASP A 85 15.24 6.22 -6.44
N VAL A 86 15.18 7.54 -6.53
CA VAL A 86 13.99 8.27 -6.99
C VAL A 86 13.54 7.87 -8.40
N ARG A 87 14.48 7.59 -9.31
CA ARG A 87 14.14 7.18 -10.68
C ARG A 87 13.52 5.80 -10.72
N ARG A 88 14.08 4.85 -9.96
CA ARG A 88 13.52 3.49 -9.82
C ARG A 88 12.13 3.53 -9.20
N PHE A 89 11.95 4.34 -8.16
CA PHE A 89 10.64 4.57 -7.55
C PHE A 89 9.62 5.09 -8.58
N MET A 90 9.98 6.11 -9.38
CA MET A 90 9.11 6.65 -10.42
C MET A 90 8.80 5.64 -11.53
N ILE A 91 9.76 4.82 -11.93
CA ILE A 91 9.54 3.71 -12.87
C ILE A 91 8.51 2.72 -12.30
N GLY A 92 8.65 2.35 -11.02
CA GLY A 92 7.70 1.48 -10.33
C GLY A 92 6.28 2.06 -10.33
N ILE A 93 6.15 3.37 -10.06
CA ILE A 93 4.87 4.09 -10.11
C ILE A 93 4.26 4.05 -11.51
N ILE A 94 5.01 4.41 -12.55
CA ILE A 94 4.54 4.42 -13.93
C ILE A 94 4.01 3.03 -14.31
N ARG A 95 4.80 1.98 -14.09
CA ARG A 95 4.40 0.60 -14.41
C ARG A 95 3.19 0.12 -13.60
N SER A 96 3.10 0.53 -12.34
CA SER A 96 1.96 0.21 -11.49
C SER A 96 0.66 0.84 -12.02
N LEU A 97 0.73 2.09 -12.47
CA LEU A 97 -0.40 2.81 -13.07
C LEU A 97 -0.80 2.20 -14.43
N GLU A 98 0.16 1.84 -15.28
CA GLU A 98 -0.11 1.13 -16.53
C GLU A 98 -0.84 -0.19 -16.29
N LYS A 99 -0.35 -0.99 -15.33
CA LYS A 99 -0.98 -2.26 -14.94
C LYS A 99 -2.39 -2.07 -14.38
N ALA A 100 -2.67 -0.90 -13.80
CA ALA A 100 -4.01 -0.50 -13.35
C ALA A 100 -4.92 -0.03 -14.49
N GLY A 101 -4.41 0.09 -15.72
CA GLY A 101 -5.18 0.52 -16.89
C GLY A 101 -5.17 2.04 -17.12
N VAL A 102 -4.25 2.78 -16.48
CA VAL A 102 -4.04 4.21 -16.76
C VAL A 102 -3.09 4.35 -17.94
N ASP A 103 -3.50 5.09 -18.96
CA ASP A 103 -2.64 5.36 -20.12
C ASP A 103 -1.51 6.32 -19.75
N MET A 104 -0.28 5.80 -19.65
CA MET A 104 0.91 6.59 -19.31
C MET A 104 1.59 7.20 -20.53
N GLY A 105 1.09 6.97 -21.75
CA GLY A 105 1.58 7.57 -22.98
C GLY A 105 3.09 7.44 -23.18
N PRO A 106 3.82 8.55 -23.44
CA PRO A 106 5.27 8.51 -23.68
C PRO A 106 6.10 8.02 -22.47
N LEU A 107 5.55 8.15 -21.24
CA LEU A 107 6.26 7.72 -20.03
C LEU A 107 6.55 6.22 -20.01
N SER A 108 5.71 5.40 -20.62
CA SER A 108 5.92 3.95 -20.76
C SER A 108 7.27 3.65 -21.40
N ALA A 109 7.50 4.18 -22.57
CA ALA A 109 8.75 4.01 -23.30
C ALA A 109 9.95 4.68 -22.59
N GLN A 110 9.74 5.79 -21.89
CA GLN A 110 10.78 6.46 -21.09
C GLN A 110 11.16 5.63 -19.85
N ALA A 111 10.17 4.99 -19.19
CA ALA A 111 10.41 4.10 -18.07
C ALA A 111 11.22 2.87 -18.49
N GLU A 112 10.98 2.30 -19.67
CA GLU A 112 11.81 1.22 -20.23
C GLU A 112 13.27 1.64 -20.44
N ARG A 113 13.52 2.89 -20.80
CA ARG A 113 14.87 3.48 -20.93
C ARG A 113 15.44 4.02 -19.62
N GLY A 114 14.81 3.76 -18.48
CA GLY A 114 15.30 4.12 -17.15
C GLY A 114 15.17 5.62 -16.81
N LEU A 115 14.30 6.37 -17.50
CA LEU A 115 14.08 7.81 -17.29
C LEU A 115 15.37 8.65 -17.39
N SER A 116 16.36 8.22 -18.17
CA SER A 116 17.69 8.84 -18.23
C SER A 116 17.70 10.24 -18.84
N GLU A 117 16.74 10.53 -19.72
CA GLU A 117 16.67 11.75 -20.50
C GLU A 117 15.72 12.81 -19.92
N VAL A 118 15.06 12.51 -18.80
CA VAL A 118 14.04 13.38 -18.20
C VAL A 118 14.36 13.74 -16.76
N THR A 119 13.93 14.93 -16.34
CA THR A 119 14.04 15.34 -14.95
C THR A 119 12.90 14.71 -14.11
N VAL A 120 13.15 14.47 -12.82
CA VAL A 120 12.13 13.93 -11.91
C VAL A 120 10.88 14.83 -11.88
N ASP A 121 11.05 16.14 -11.83
CA ASP A 121 9.93 17.09 -11.87
C ASP A 121 9.16 17.05 -13.21
N GLY A 122 9.85 16.77 -14.31
CA GLY A 122 9.22 16.54 -15.61
C GLY A 122 8.36 15.29 -15.61
N VAL A 123 8.88 14.20 -15.04
CA VAL A 123 8.14 12.94 -14.90
C VAL A 123 6.90 13.13 -14.02
N ILE A 124 7.02 13.82 -12.87
CA ILE A 124 5.88 14.09 -12.00
C ILE A 124 4.78 14.87 -12.72
N ARG A 125 5.14 15.94 -13.45
CA ARG A 125 4.15 16.72 -14.21
C ARG A 125 3.43 15.88 -15.27
N GLU A 126 4.16 15.04 -15.97
CA GLU A 126 3.55 14.16 -16.99
C GLU A 126 2.67 13.09 -16.32
N VAL A 127 3.11 12.46 -15.21
CA VAL A 127 2.26 11.54 -14.45
C VAL A 127 0.98 12.23 -13.98
N GLN A 128 1.06 13.44 -13.45
CA GLN A 128 -0.13 14.21 -13.05
C GLN A 128 -1.08 14.46 -14.23
N SER A 129 -0.54 14.87 -15.37
CA SER A 129 -1.33 15.06 -16.59
C SER A 129 -2.06 13.77 -17.00
N ARG A 130 -1.40 12.61 -16.89
CA ARG A 130 -2.02 11.31 -17.19
C ARG A 130 -3.10 10.92 -16.19
N LEU A 131 -2.89 11.23 -14.91
CA LEU A 131 -3.87 11.01 -13.85
C LEU A 131 -5.11 11.91 -14.03
N ASP A 132 -4.94 13.16 -14.47
CA ASP A 132 -6.04 14.07 -14.80
C ASP A 132 -6.88 13.59 -15.98
N LEU A 133 -6.25 12.87 -16.92
CA LEU A 133 -6.92 12.30 -18.10
C LEU A 133 -7.53 10.92 -17.84
N ALA A 134 -7.28 10.33 -16.69
CA ALA A 134 -7.80 9.01 -16.36
C ALA A 134 -9.34 9.02 -16.28
N ASN A 135 -9.94 7.98 -16.84
CA ASN A 135 -11.41 7.83 -16.80
C ASN A 135 -11.85 7.17 -15.50
N GLY A 136 -11.93 7.96 -14.43
CA GLY A 136 -12.34 7.53 -13.09
C GLY A 136 -11.28 7.68 -12.03
N PRO A 137 -11.62 7.34 -10.76
CA PRO A 137 -10.69 7.46 -9.64
C PRO A 137 -9.48 6.55 -9.77
N VAL A 138 -8.32 7.03 -9.31
CA VAL A 138 -7.06 6.31 -9.36
C VAL A 138 -6.48 6.17 -7.95
N THR A 139 -6.27 4.94 -7.52
CA THR A 139 -5.62 4.64 -6.25
C THR A 139 -4.29 3.94 -6.49
N LEU A 140 -3.20 4.47 -5.94
CA LEU A 140 -1.88 3.83 -5.98
C LEU A 140 -1.51 3.31 -4.60
N ILE A 141 -1.34 1.99 -4.49
CA ILE A 141 -0.93 1.31 -3.26
C ILE A 141 0.58 1.19 -3.24
N LEU A 142 1.20 1.74 -2.18
CA LEU A 142 2.63 1.66 -1.88
C LEU A 142 2.81 0.80 -0.63
N ASP A 143 3.10 -0.49 -0.82
CA ASP A 143 3.28 -1.41 0.31
C ASP A 143 4.73 -1.42 0.77
N ASP A 144 4.93 -1.48 2.09
CA ASP A 144 6.25 -1.51 2.76
C ASP A 144 7.15 -0.29 2.52
N TYR A 145 6.57 0.93 2.45
CA TYR A 145 7.33 2.18 2.22
C TYR A 145 8.54 2.36 3.15
N HIS A 146 8.49 1.85 4.37
CA HIS A 146 9.61 1.94 5.33
C HIS A 146 10.92 1.32 4.84
N ARG A 147 10.89 0.44 3.83
CA ARG A 147 12.07 -0.22 3.27
C ARG A 147 12.82 0.66 2.29
N THR A 148 12.15 1.64 1.71
CA THR A 148 12.69 2.55 0.71
C THR A 148 12.77 3.99 1.20
N ALA A 149 12.20 4.31 2.38
CA ALA A 149 12.16 5.66 2.92
C ALA A 149 13.55 6.29 2.97
N SER A 150 13.74 7.37 2.22
CA SER A 150 14.96 8.16 2.15
C SER A 150 14.61 9.65 2.21
N PRO A 151 15.55 10.55 2.60
CA PRO A 151 15.28 11.98 2.59
C PRO A 151 14.81 12.50 1.22
N ALA A 152 15.36 11.95 0.14
CA ALA A 152 15.00 12.33 -1.23
C ALA A 152 13.56 11.93 -1.57
N LEU A 153 13.15 10.69 -1.25
CA LEU A 153 11.78 10.23 -1.47
C LEU A 153 10.78 10.91 -0.54
N ASN A 154 11.13 11.13 0.71
CA ASN A 154 10.29 11.87 1.63
C ASN A 154 10.05 13.30 1.12
N ALA A 155 11.09 14.00 0.67
CA ALA A 155 10.97 15.34 0.07
C ALA A 155 10.16 15.32 -1.23
N LEU A 156 10.28 14.28 -2.05
CA LEU A 156 9.48 14.10 -3.25
C LEU A 156 7.99 13.96 -2.89
N LEU A 157 7.65 13.03 -2.03
CA LEU A 157 6.26 12.74 -1.65
C LEU A 157 5.60 13.91 -0.91
N SER A 158 6.34 14.61 -0.03
CA SER A 158 5.82 15.78 0.67
C SER A 158 5.38 16.90 -0.27
N ARG A 159 6.06 17.05 -1.43
CA ARG A 159 5.69 18.02 -2.47
C ARG A 159 4.63 17.49 -3.42
N TRP A 160 4.64 16.20 -3.71
CA TRP A 160 3.77 15.61 -4.73
C TRP A 160 2.36 15.30 -4.23
N ILE A 161 2.22 14.72 -3.03
CA ILE A 161 0.91 14.33 -2.47
C ILE A 161 -0.09 15.49 -2.46
N PRO A 162 0.28 16.72 -2.02
CA PRO A 162 -0.65 17.86 -2.05
C PRO A 162 -1.10 18.28 -3.46
N LEU A 163 -0.37 17.87 -4.49
CA LEU A 163 -0.62 18.24 -5.88
C LEU A 163 -1.37 17.13 -6.67
N LEU A 164 -1.70 16.00 -6.03
CA LEU A 164 -2.44 14.93 -6.71
C LEU A 164 -3.78 15.46 -7.22
N PRO A 165 -4.21 15.06 -8.43
CA PRO A 165 -5.51 15.39 -8.98
C PRO A 165 -6.66 14.95 -8.08
N GLN A 166 -7.82 15.57 -8.25
CA GLN A 166 -9.03 15.12 -7.55
C GLN A 166 -9.38 13.69 -7.99
N GLY A 167 -9.79 12.85 -7.05
CA GLY A 167 -10.04 11.42 -7.33
C GLY A 167 -8.78 10.56 -7.38
N THR A 168 -7.59 11.15 -7.19
CA THR A 168 -6.33 10.39 -7.10
C THR A 168 -5.83 10.36 -5.66
N ARG A 169 -5.42 9.18 -5.17
CA ARG A 169 -4.91 8.99 -3.82
C ARG A 169 -3.81 7.95 -3.74
N PHE A 170 -2.98 8.06 -2.71
CA PHE A 170 -2.02 7.05 -2.30
C PHE A 170 -2.53 6.30 -1.08
N LEU A 171 -2.42 4.97 -1.10
CA LEU A 171 -2.54 4.10 0.07
C LEU A 171 -1.14 3.60 0.42
N MET A 172 -0.63 3.96 1.57
CA MET A 172 0.75 3.64 1.94
C MET A 172 0.79 2.80 3.21
N SER A 173 1.49 1.66 3.17
CA SER A 173 1.84 0.93 4.39
C SER A 173 3.27 1.23 4.84
N THR A 174 3.46 1.33 6.14
CA THR A 174 4.78 1.59 6.73
C THR A 174 4.87 1.02 8.16
N ARG A 175 6.09 0.83 8.66
CA ARG A 175 6.29 0.47 10.08
C ARG A 175 6.49 1.69 10.98
N ARG A 176 6.91 2.81 10.42
CA ARG A 176 7.15 4.08 11.13
C ARG A 176 6.57 5.22 10.31
N ARG A 177 6.11 6.27 10.97
CA ARG A 177 5.65 7.48 10.28
C ARG A 177 6.77 8.06 9.42
N PRO A 178 6.54 8.22 8.10
CA PRO A 178 7.53 8.87 7.23
C PRO A 178 7.50 10.38 7.41
N ASP A 179 8.64 11.01 7.18
CA ASP A 179 8.77 12.47 7.20
C ASP A 179 8.38 13.07 5.82
N ILE A 180 7.10 13.06 5.54
CA ILE A 180 6.48 13.54 4.28
C ILE A 180 5.54 14.74 4.50
N GLY A 181 5.73 15.50 5.58
CA GLY A 181 4.81 16.56 5.94
C GLY A 181 3.46 16.03 6.46
N LEU A 182 3.43 14.82 7.02
CA LEU A 182 2.21 14.11 7.42
C LEU A 182 1.33 14.94 8.35
N HIS A 183 1.92 15.68 9.30
CA HIS A 183 1.16 16.52 10.24
C HIS A 183 0.32 17.57 9.51
N GLN A 184 0.87 18.22 8.49
CA GLN A 184 0.17 19.20 7.68
C GLN A 184 -0.96 18.54 6.86
N LEU A 185 -0.71 17.38 6.26
CA LEU A 185 -1.73 16.65 5.51
C LEU A 185 -2.90 16.21 6.39
N LEU A 186 -2.62 15.76 7.62
CA LEU A 186 -3.65 15.38 8.59
C LEU A 186 -4.47 16.61 9.04
N SER A 187 -3.81 17.73 9.36
CA SER A 187 -4.49 18.94 9.85
C SER A 187 -5.38 19.60 8.78
N THR A 188 -5.07 19.40 7.51
CA THR A 188 -5.86 19.90 6.37
C THR A 188 -6.87 18.88 5.82
N GLY A 189 -7.03 17.72 6.46
CA GLY A 189 -7.92 16.66 5.99
C GLY A 189 -7.48 15.98 4.69
N GLN A 190 -6.24 16.24 4.23
CA GLN A 190 -5.70 15.62 3.01
C GLN A 190 -5.11 14.23 3.26
N ALA A 191 -4.91 13.84 4.52
CA ALA A 191 -4.49 12.50 4.89
C ALA A 191 -5.35 11.92 6.00
N ILE A 192 -5.38 10.58 6.04
CA ILE A 192 -5.91 9.78 7.14
C ILE A 192 -4.81 8.83 7.59
N GLU A 193 -4.71 8.62 8.88
CA GLU A 193 -3.80 7.65 9.45
C GLU A 193 -4.55 6.54 10.15
N ILE A 194 -4.21 5.29 9.81
CA ILE A 194 -4.64 4.07 10.50
C ILE A 194 -3.47 3.57 11.32
N THR A 195 -3.63 3.59 12.62
CA THR A 195 -2.60 3.16 13.56
C THR A 195 -2.67 1.67 13.88
N GLY A 196 -1.64 1.13 14.56
CA GLY A 196 -1.62 -0.24 15.03
C GLY A 196 -2.84 -0.59 15.88
N ASP A 197 -3.27 0.29 16.78
CA ASP A 197 -4.43 0.06 17.63
C ASP A 197 -5.73 -0.12 16.84
N MET A 198 -5.90 0.66 15.77
CA MET A 198 -7.05 0.50 14.85
C MET A 198 -6.98 -0.82 14.07
N LEU A 199 -5.77 -1.32 13.80
CA LEU A 199 -5.54 -2.57 13.07
C LEU A 199 -5.71 -3.82 13.95
N ARG A 200 -5.76 -3.69 15.28
CA ARG A 200 -6.08 -4.82 16.17
C ARG A 200 -7.42 -5.43 15.79
N PHE A 201 -7.54 -6.74 15.91
CA PHE A 201 -8.82 -7.41 15.78
C PHE A 201 -9.73 -7.05 16.96
N ASN A 202 -10.99 -6.75 16.68
CA ASN A 202 -12.01 -6.67 17.72
C ASN A 202 -12.44 -8.07 18.16
N ALA A 203 -13.33 -8.16 19.14
CA ALA A 203 -13.80 -9.44 19.68
C ALA A 203 -14.42 -10.35 18.61
N LEU A 204 -15.20 -9.80 17.67
CA LEU A 204 -15.81 -10.57 16.58
C LEU A 204 -14.77 -11.10 15.60
N GLU A 205 -13.87 -10.24 15.14
CA GLU A 205 -12.76 -10.59 14.23
C GLU A 205 -11.83 -11.62 14.89
N SER A 206 -11.56 -11.51 16.21
CA SER A 206 -10.73 -12.46 16.96
C SER A 206 -11.39 -13.83 17.06
N ARG A 207 -12.69 -13.88 17.32
CA ARG A 207 -13.47 -15.13 17.35
C ARG A 207 -13.48 -15.81 15.98
N GLU A 208 -13.63 -15.05 14.90
CA GLU A 208 -13.59 -15.59 13.54
C GLU A 208 -12.24 -16.23 13.21
N VAL A 209 -11.11 -15.60 13.61
CA VAL A 209 -9.77 -16.19 13.45
C VAL A 209 -9.64 -17.50 14.21
N LEU A 210 -10.17 -17.56 15.45
CA LEU A 210 -10.05 -18.67 16.38
C LEU A 210 -11.15 -19.73 16.23
N ASP A 211 -11.97 -19.65 15.18
CA ASP A 211 -13.01 -20.65 14.89
C ASP A 211 -12.41 -21.94 14.30
N VAL A 212 -11.56 -22.60 15.11
CA VAL A 212 -10.79 -23.80 14.73
C VAL A 212 -10.71 -24.78 15.89
N GLY A 213 -11.83 -25.42 16.22
CA GLY A 213 -11.85 -26.50 17.21
C GLY A 213 -11.68 -26.08 18.67
N LEU A 214 -11.57 -24.79 18.96
CA LEU A 214 -11.50 -24.24 20.30
C LEU A 214 -12.90 -24.02 20.89
N ASN A 215 -13.06 -24.27 22.20
CA ASN A 215 -14.28 -23.89 22.91
C ASN A 215 -14.33 -22.37 23.16
N GLU A 216 -15.48 -21.86 23.62
CA GLU A 216 -15.69 -20.41 23.79
C GLU A 216 -14.75 -19.79 24.83
N ILE A 217 -14.48 -20.49 25.93
CA ILE A 217 -13.58 -20.01 26.99
C ILE A 217 -12.14 -19.91 26.47
N GLU A 218 -11.69 -20.90 25.74
CA GLU A 218 -10.33 -20.90 25.14
C GLU A 218 -10.16 -19.75 24.15
N ARG A 219 -11.15 -19.47 23.29
CA ARG A 219 -11.16 -18.35 22.36
C ARG A 219 -11.07 -17.01 23.07
N ASP A 220 -11.86 -16.81 24.12
CA ASP A 220 -11.88 -15.56 24.88
C ASP A 220 -10.54 -15.34 25.60
N VAL A 221 -9.95 -16.37 26.21
CA VAL A 221 -8.64 -16.31 26.85
C VAL A 221 -7.54 -15.96 25.83
N LEU A 222 -7.56 -16.57 24.63
CA LEU A 222 -6.58 -16.26 23.58
C LEU A 222 -6.76 -14.86 23.02
N ALA A 223 -7.99 -14.42 22.79
CA ALA A 223 -8.28 -13.07 22.33
C ALA A 223 -7.80 -12.00 23.33
N GLU A 224 -8.03 -12.22 24.63
CA GLU A 224 -7.55 -11.34 25.69
C GLU A 224 -6.02 -11.31 25.77
N ARG A 225 -5.37 -12.48 25.81
CA ARG A 225 -3.90 -12.57 25.90
C ARG A 225 -3.16 -12.00 24.70
N THR A 226 -3.76 -12.05 23.53
CA THR A 226 -3.16 -11.50 22.29
C THR A 226 -3.52 -10.03 22.08
N GLU A 227 -4.45 -9.49 22.90
CA GLU A 227 -4.96 -8.12 22.75
C GLU A 227 -5.41 -7.80 21.32
N GLY A 228 -5.92 -8.79 20.59
CA GLY A 228 -6.30 -8.64 19.18
C GLY A 228 -5.15 -8.47 18.21
N TRP A 229 -3.89 -8.80 18.58
CA TRP A 229 -2.77 -8.71 17.67
C TRP A 229 -2.87 -9.76 16.54
N PRO A 230 -3.00 -9.33 15.24
CA PRO A 230 -3.36 -10.23 14.16
C PRO A 230 -2.42 -11.43 13.98
N VAL A 231 -1.10 -11.21 14.03
CA VAL A 231 -0.16 -12.33 13.84
C VAL A 231 -0.16 -13.30 15.02
N ALA A 232 -0.37 -12.81 16.25
CA ALA A 232 -0.44 -13.69 17.42
C ALA A 232 -1.67 -14.60 17.36
N LEU A 233 -2.83 -14.06 16.96
CA LEU A 233 -4.05 -14.84 16.74
C LEU A 233 -3.89 -15.87 15.61
N GLN A 234 -3.23 -15.51 14.51
CA GLN A 234 -2.93 -16.47 13.43
C GLN A 234 -2.00 -17.58 13.89
N LEU A 235 -0.96 -17.27 14.68
CA LEU A 235 -0.08 -18.28 15.26
C LEU A 235 -0.83 -19.20 16.23
N ALA A 236 -1.68 -18.65 17.12
CA ALA A 236 -2.52 -19.43 18.00
C ALA A 236 -3.41 -20.41 17.21
N ARG A 237 -4.06 -19.92 16.14
CA ARG A 237 -4.83 -20.75 15.23
C ARG A 237 -4.05 -21.92 14.65
N VAL A 238 -2.82 -21.67 14.13
CA VAL A 238 -2.00 -22.72 13.49
C VAL A 238 -1.54 -23.78 14.49
N ILE A 239 -1.30 -23.40 15.75
CA ILE A 239 -0.87 -24.33 16.81
C ILE A 239 -2.04 -25.19 17.28
N THR A 240 -3.27 -24.75 17.11
CA THR A 240 -4.49 -25.42 17.60
C THR A 240 -5.13 -26.32 16.55
N LEU A 241 -4.69 -26.24 15.27
CA LEU A 241 -5.07 -27.15 14.19
C LEU A 241 -4.31 -28.48 14.27
#